data_55c971b4ff651bf195ec376912965ff8
#
_entry.id   55c971b4ff651bf195ec376912965ff8
#
_cell.length_a   1.000
_cell.length_b   1.000
_cell.length_c   1.000
_cell.angle_alpha   90.00
_cell.angle_beta   90.00
_cell.angle_gamma   90.00
#
_symmetry.space_group_name_H-M   'P 1'
#
loop_
_entity.id
_entity.type
_entity.pdbx_description
1 polymer ?
#
loop_
_entity_poly.entity_id
_entity_poly.type
_entity_poly.pdbx_seq_one_letter_code
_entity_poly.pdbx_strand_id
1 'polypeptide(L)'
;MGALERLAEAQISSDLSDNSMRLSDVDYLRASGWAAQTCPEGLMLYRLKYANDHREYAQTLRRVYSLAVGKAFRMRLTISHQDLHELAENTLRHWVAPICPSCLGRGYEKRPDAPMLTDKECSHCKGAGHLPLERAVKSNLKLAEWLALKLDSSMGAFIASARNATETY
;
A
#
# COMPACT_ATOMS: atom_id res chain seq x y z
N MET A 1 -5.75 18.92 7.31
CA MET A 1 -6.05 17.52 6.96
C MET A 1 -6.34 17.47 5.47
N GLY A 2 -5.61 16.67 4.71
CA GLY A 2 -5.75 16.57 3.26
C GLY A 2 -6.95 15.71 2.84
N ALA A 3 -7.39 15.81 1.57
CA ALA A 3 -8.48 15.00 1.04
C ALA A 3 -8.25 13.49 1.16
N LEU A 4 -6.99 13.04 1.07
CA LEU A 4 -6.61 11.64 1.22
C LEU A 4 -6.79 11.11 2.65
N GLU A 5 -6.44 11.93 3.64
CA GLU A 5 -6.63 11.59 5.06
C GLU A 5 -8.12 11.49 5.38
N ARG A 6 -8.92 12.44 4.90
CA ARG A 6 -10.39 12.41 5.07
C ARG A 6 -11.02 11.18 4.41
N LEU A 7 -10.56 10.79 3.23
CA LEU A 7 -11.04 9.57 2.56
C LEU A 7 -10.70 8.31 3.37
N ALA A 8 -9.50 8.26 3.99
CA ALA A 8 -9.11 7.14 4.83
C ALA A 8 -9.94 7.08 6.13
N GLU A 9 -10.14 8.22 6.79
CA GLU A 9 -10.98 8.33 7.97
C GLU A 9 -12.41 7.90 7.70
N ALA A 10 -13.00 8.34 6.58
CA ALA A 10 -14.35 7.95 6.19
C ALA A 10 -14.53 6.43 6.01
N GLN A 11 -13.48 5.70 5.57
CA GLN A 11 -13.53 4.24 5.43
C GLN A 11 -13.68 3.49 6.76
N ILE A 12 -13.30 4.11 7.88
CA ILE A 12 -13.33 3.52 9.22
C ILE A 12 -14.29 4.28 10.17
N SER A 13 -14.93 5.34 9.69
CA SER A 13 -15.85 6.16 10.49
C SER A 13 -17.11 5.39 10.87
N SER A 14 -17.55 5.58 12.10
CA SER A 14 -18.87 5.16 12.58
C SER A 14 -19.91 6.29 12.52
N ASP A 15 -19.48 7.53 12.25
CA ASP A 15 -20.35 8.68 12.09
C ASP A 15 -20.76 8.86 10.63
N LEU A 16 -22.00 8.54 10.33
CA LEU A 16 -22.60 8.67 8.99
C LEU A 16 -23.61 9.84 8.93
N SER A 17 -23.47 10.83 9.81
CA SER A 17 -24.30 12.03 9.77
C SER A 17 -24.02 12.84 8.50
N ASP A 18 -25.09 13.32 7.86
CA ASP A 18 -25.00 14.16 6.67
C ASP A 18 -24.96 15.65 7.07
N ASN A 19 -24.04 16.41 6.50
CA ASN A 19 -23.91 17.84 6.73
C ASN A 19 -23.91 18.59 5.39
N SER A 20 -24.97 19.27 5.09
CA SER A 20 -25.17 19.98 3.81
C SER A 20 -24.18 21.12 3.53
N MET A 21 -23.40 21.56 4.54
CA MET A 21 -22.48 22.69 4.40
C MET A 21 -21.01 22.26 4.18
N ARG A 22 -20.67 21.00 4.42
CA ARG A 22 -19.30 20.47 4.27
C ARG A 22 -19.37 19.02 3.83
N LEU A 23 -18.41 18.58 3.05
CA LEU A 23 -18.25 17.16 2.72
C LEU A 23 -18.17 16.34 4.01
N SER A 24 -19.13 15.45 4.19
CA SER A 24 -19.26 14.53 5.32
C SER A 24 -18.54 13.21 5.03
N ASP A 25 -18.39 12.36 6.03
CA ASP A 25 -17.83 11.01 5.84
C ASP A 25 -18.69 10.19 4.87
N VAL A 26 -20.01 10.45 4.83
CA VAL A 26 -20.93 9.81 3.87
C VAL A 26 -20.57 10.19 2.43
N ASP A 27 -20.22 11.45 2.17
CA ASP A 27 -19.84 11.88 0.83
C ASP A 27 -18.54 11.24 0.37
N TYR A 28 -17.56 11.13 1.25
CA TYR A 28 -16.31 10.39 0.97
C TYR A 28 -16.57 8.90 0.74
N LEU A 29 -17.48 8.27 1.50
CA LEU A 29 -17.86 6.87 1.29
C LEU A 29 -18.60 6.68 -0.04
N ARG A 30 -19.51 7.59 -0.41
CA ARG A 30 -20.19 7.58 -1.72
C ARG A 30 -19.18 7.73 -2.87
N ALA A 31 -18.27 8.70 -2.76
CA ALA A 31 -17.23 8.94 -3.74
C ALA A 31 -16.32 7.72 -3.91
N SER A 32 -15.91 7.07 -2.79
CA SER A 32 -15.12 5.84 -2.85
C SER A 32 -15.90 4.66 -3.44
N GLY A 33 -17.19 4.53 -3.13
CA GLY A 33 -18.06 3.51 -3.72
C GLY A 33 -18.22 3.70 -5.24
N TRP A 34 -18.34 4.93 -5.70
CA TRP A 34 -18.38 5.26 -7.12
C TRP A 34 -17.04 4.96 -7.82
N ALA A 35 -15.93 5.42 -7.24
CA ALA A 35 -14.59 5.17 -7.77
C ALA A 35 -14.25 3.67 -7.82
N ALA A 36 -14.77 2.88 -6.87
CA ALA A 36 -14.58 1.44 -6.82
C ALA A 36 -15.24 0.69 -7.99
N GLN A 37 -16.28 1.24 -8.61
CA GLN A 37 -16.92 0.63 -9.79
C GLN A 37 -15.97 0.64 -10.99
N THR A 38 -15.15 1.69 -11.12
CA THR A 38 -14.19 1.84 -12.20
C THR A 38 -12.80 1.31 -11.85
N CYS A 39 -12.41 1.40 -10.58
CA CYS A 39 -11.10 1.05 -10.06
C CYS A 39 -11.17 0.18 -8.80
N PRO A 40 -11.78 -1.03 -8.83
CA PRO A 40 -11.98 -1.86 -7.63
C PRO A 40 -10.65 -2.26 -6.98
N GLU A 41 -9.63 -2.55 -7.77
CA GLU A 41 -8.29 -2.88 -7.26
C GLU A 41 -7.65 -1.71 -6.52
N GLY A 42 -7.90 -0.48 -6.99
CA GLY A 42 -7.40 0.73 -6.36
C GLY A 42 -7.99 0.96 -4.97
N LEU A 43 -9.29 0.67 -4.77
CA LEU A 43 -9.92 0.74 -3.44
C LEU A 43 -9.30 -0.27 -2.47
N MET A 44 -9.09 -1.53 -2.90
CA MET A 44 -8.46 -2.56 -2.06
C MET A 44 -7.05 -2.13 -1.62
N LEU A 45 -6.25 -1.62 -2.56
CA LEU A 45 -4.92 -1.10 -2.29
C LEU A 45 -4.94 0.12 -1.36
N TYR A 46 -5.88 1.02 -1.57
CA TYR A 46 -6.07 2.21 -0.74
C TYR A 46 -6.41 1.84 0.71
N ARG A 47 -7.37 0.93 0.91
CA ARG A 47 -7.75 0.43 2.25
C ARG A 47 -6.59 -0.24 2.96
N LEU A 48 -5.83 -1.07 2.24
CA LEU A 48 -4.69 -1.78 2.79
C LEU A 48 -3.59 -0.82 3.26
N LYS A 49 -3.30 0.23 2.50
CA LYS A 49 -2.18 1.14 2.76
C LYS A 49 -2.51 2.27 3.74
N TYR A 50 -3.70 2.84 3.66
CA TYR A 50 -4.08 4.05 4.40
C TYR A 50 -5.13 3.81 5.48
N ALA A 51 -6.09 2.90 5.26
CA ALA A 51 -7.09 2.57 6.27
C ALA A 51 -6.66 1.41 7.18
N ASN A 52 -5.45 0.84 6.96
CA ASN A 52 -4.91 -0.30 7.71
C ASN A 52 -5.88 -1.51 7.75
N ASP A 53 -6.68 -1.66 6.69
CA ASP A 53 -7.66 -2.74 6.58
C ASP A 53 -7.03 -3.96 5.91
N HIS A 54 -6.62 -4.92 6.73
CA HIS A 54 -5.95 -6.14 6.27
C HIS A 54 -6.91 -7.28 5.90
N ARG A 55 -8.25 -7.08 6.02
CA ARG A 55 -9.24 -8.14 5.73
C ARG A 55 -9.15 -8.67 4.30
N GLU A 56 -8.82 -7.79 3.36
CA GLU A 56 -8.72 -8.15 1.94
C GLU A 56 -7.28 -8.48 1.49
N TYR A 57 -6.32 -8.60 2.43
CA TYR A 57 -4.91 -8.83 2.08
C TYR A 57 -4.71 -10.04 1.18
N ALA A 58 -5.33 -11.18 1.52
CA ALA A 58 -5.20 -12.40 0.75
C ALA A 58 -5.79 -12.28 -0.68
N GLN A 59 -6.86 -11.51 -0.83
CA GLN A 59 -7.46 -11.25 -2.14
C GLN A 59 -6.59 -10.30 -2.96
N THR A 60 -6.06 -9.24 -2.33
CA THR A 60 -5.10 -8.33 -2.96
C THR A 60 -3.85 -9.06 -3.42
N LEU A 61 -3.28 -9.93 -2.57
CA LEU A 61 -2.11 -10.73 -2.93
C LEU A 61 -2.38 -11.63 -4.14
N ARG A 62 -3.54 -12.30 -4.20
CA ARG A 62 -3.93 -13.11 -5.38
C ARG A 62 -3.96 -12.26 -6.66
N ARG A 63 -4.46 -11.03 -6.59
CA ARG A 63 -4.47 -10.10 -7.73
C ARG A 63 -3.06 -9.69 -8.14
N VAL A 64 -2.21 -9.32 -7.18
CA VAL A 64 -0.81 -8.94 -7.43
C VAL A 64 -0.04 -10.12 -8.04
N TYR A 65 -0.24 -11.32 -7.52
CA TYR A 65 0.34 -12.54 -8.08
C TYR A 65 -0.10 -12.77 -9.54
N SER A 66 -1.39 -12.62 -9.84
CA SER A 66 -1.91 -12.74 -11.21
C SER A 66 -1.27 -11.72 -12.16
N LEU A 67 -1.07 -10.47 -11.70
CA LEU A 67 -0.35 -9.44 -12.47
C LEU A 67 1.12 -9.84 -12.69
N ALA A 68 1.78 -10.39 -11.66
CA ALA A 68 3.16 -10.88 -11.75
C ALA A 68 3.29 -12.00 -12.78
N VAL A 69 2.38 -13.00 -12.77
CA VAL A 69 2.34 -14.09 -13.75
C VAL A 69 2.21 -13.54 -15.17
N GLY A 70 1.22 -12.67 -15.43
CA GLY A 70 1.00 -12.09 -16.74
C GLY A 70 2.19 -11.25 -17.24
N LYS A 71 2.88 -10.54 -16.34
CA LYS A 71 4.07 -9.76 -16.69
C LYS A 71 5.29 -10.64 -16.92
N ALA A 72 5.53 -11.64 -16.06
CA ALA A 72 6.62 -12.60 -16.20
C ALA A 72 6.53 -13.35 -17.54
N PHE A 73 5.32 -13.79 -17.93
CA PHE A 73 5.07 -14.41 -19.22
C PHE A 73 5.46 -13.48 -20.40
N ARG A 74 5.04 -12.21 -20.35
CA ARG A 74 5.39 -11.22 -21.39
C ARG A 74 6.88 -10.91 -21.45
N MET A 75 7.56 -10.98 -20.31
CA MET A 75 9.01 -10.80 -20.22
C MET A 75 9.80 -12.08 -20.55
N ARG A 76 9.11 -13.20 -20.83
CA ARG A 76 9.70 -14.52 -21.08
C ARG A 76 10.64 -14.98 -19.95
N LEU A 77 10.26 -14.69 -18.71
CA LEU A 77 11.04 -15.10 -17.55
C LEU A 77 10.76 -16.56 -17.21
N THR A 78 11.84 -17.32 -17.00
CA THR A 78 11.76 -18.67 -16.43
C THR A 78 11.87 -18.53 -14.92
N ILE A 79 10.74 -18.52 -14.23
CA ILE A 79 10.64 -18.38 -12.78
C ILE A 79 9.61 -19.38 -12.26
N SER A 80 9.89 -20.02 -11.12
CA SER A 80 8.95 -20.97 -10.52
C SER A 80 7.71 -20.25 -9.98
N HIS A 81 6.57 -20.96 -9.89
CA HIS A 81 5.37 -20.42 -9.28
C HIS A 81 5.57 -19.98 -7.83
N GLN A 82 6.40 -20.72 -7.09
CA GLN A 82 6.72 -20.41 -5.70
C GLN A 82 7.53 -19.12 -5.58
N ASP A 83 8.60 -18.97 -6.38
CA ASP A 83 9.42 -17.75 -6.38
C ASP A 83 8.63 -16.53 -6.83
N LEU A 84 7.72 -16.72 -7.79
CA LEU A 84 6.85 -15.66 -8.29
C LEU A 84 5.82 -15.22 -7.24
N HIS A 85 5.30 -16.17 -6.46
CA HIS A 85 4.41 -15.86 -5.34
C HIS A 85 5.17 -15.12 -4.23
N GLU A 86 6.37 -15.58 -3.86
CA GLU A 86 7.22 -14.90 -2.87
C GLU A 86 7.59 -13.47 -3.34
N LEU A 87 7.91 -13.30 -4.62
CA LEU A 87 8.18 -11.98 -5.20
C LEU A 87 6.96 -11.06 -5.09
N ALA A 88 5.78 -11.55 -5.45
CA ALA A 88 4.54 -10.79 -5.38
C ALA A 88 4.20 -10.38 -3.94
N GLU A 89 4.33 -11.31 -2.99
CA GLU A 89 4.09 -11.07 -1.57
C GLU A 89 5.08 -10.06 -0.98
N ASN A 90 6.38 -10.25 -1.22
CA ASN A 90 7.41 -9.34 -0.72
C ASN A 90 7.26 -7.94 -1.32
N THR A 91 6.90 -7.84 -2.62
CA THR A 91 6.63 -6.55 -3.27
C THR A 91 5.41 -5.87 -2.66
N LEU A 92 4.30 -6.58 -2.47
CA LEU A 92 3.10 -6.02 -1.86
C LEU A 92 3.36 -5.57 -0.42
N ARG A 93 4.02 -6.41 0.39
CA ARG A 93 4.37 -6.08 1.78
C ARG A 93 5.25 -4.84 1.86
N HIS A 94 6.28 -4.77 1.03
CA HIS A 94 7.16 -3.60 0.95
C HIS A 94 6.39 -2.36 0.49
N TRP A 95 5.52 -2.50 -0.51
CA TRP A 95 4.74 -1.39 -1.04
C TRP A 95 3.76 -0.81 0.00
N VAL A 96 3.14 -1.66 0.82
CA VAL A 96 2.24 -1.23 1.92
C VAL A 96 3.05 -0.55 3.03
N ALA A 97 4.13 -1.18 3.49
CA ALA A 97 4.94 -0.69 4.59
C ALA A 97 6.44 -1.02 4.35
N PRO A 98 7.20 -0.10 3.75
CA PRO A 98 8.64 -0.30 3.49
C PRO A 98 9.49 -0.21 4.76
N ILE A 99 8.93 -0.51 5.92
CA ILE A 99 9.53 -0.35 7.23
C ILE A 99 10.66 -1.38 7.44
N CYS A 100 11.79 -0.93 7.95
CA CYS A 100 12.88 -1.82 8.35
C CYS A 100 12.45 -2.72 9.52
N PRO A 101 12.49 -4.06 9.38
CA PRO A 101 12.04 -4.96 10.42
C PRO A 101 12.95 -4.96 11.68
N SER A 102 14.24 -4.63 11.51
CA SER A 102 15.21 -4.62 12.62
C SER A 102 14.99 -3.46 13.59
N CYS A 103 14.69 -2.26 13.09
CA CYS A 103 14.48 -1.07 13.91
C CYS A 103 13.01 -0.62 13.96
N LEU A 104 12.10 -1.33 13.28
CA LEU A 104 10.68 -1.00 13.19
C LEU A 104 10.42 0.46 12.77
N GLY A 105 11.16 0.92 11.77
CA GLY A 105 11.05 2.25 11.21
C GLY A 105 11.82 3.36 11.96
N ARG A 106 12.46 3.07 13.09
CA ARG A 106 13.09 4.09 13.94
C ARG A 106 14.43 4.62 13.40
N GLY A 107 15.10 3.87 12.55
CA GLY A 107 16.43 4.23 12.02
C GLY A 107 17.59 3.88 12.96
N TYR A 108 17.34 3.71 14.25
CA TYR A 108 18.35 3.52 15.28
C TYR A 108 18.19 2.19 16.02
N GLU A 109 19.28 1.70 16.62
CA GLU A 109 19.24 0.48 17.43
C GLU A 109 18.54 0.76 18.78
N LYS A 110 17.75 -0.20 19.25
CA LYS A 110 17.10 -0.12 20.57
C LYS A 110 18.11 -0.49 21.65
N ARG A 111 18.14 0.24 22.78
CA ARG A 111 18.85 -0.21 23.99
C ARG A 111 18.23 -1.47 24.55
N PRO A 112 19.02 -2.49 24.92
CA PRO A 112 18.49 -3.74 25.48
C PRO A 112 17.67 -3.52 26.76
N ASP A 113 18.11 -2.58 27.59
CA ASP A 113 17.62 -2.40 28.96
C ASP A 113 16.75 -1.15 29.16
N ALA A 114 16.42 -0.44 28.10
CA ALA A 114 15.63 0.79 28.19
C ALA A 114 14.75 1.02 26.96
N PRO A 115 13.59 1.69 27.10
CA PRO A 115 12.73 2.05 25.98
C PRO A 115 13.32 3.15 25.06
N MET A 116 14.56 3.57 25.32
CA MET A 116 15.25 4.62 24.58
C MET A 116 16.02 4.03 23.41
N LEU A 117 16.18 4.84 22.35
CA LEU A 117 17.06 4.55 21.21
C LEU A 117 18.51 4.86 21.59
N THR A 118 19.43 4.17 20.93
CA THR A 118 20.87 4.51 20.99
C THR A 118 21.18 5.55 19.93
N ASP A 119 22.34 6.22 20.04
CA ASP A 119 22.87 7.08 18.97
C ASP A 119 23.43 6.29 17.78
N LYS A 120 23.38 4.95 17.86
CA LYS A 120 23.90 4.06 16.83
C LYS A 120 22.82 3.80 15.79
N GLU A 121 23.13 4.15 14.55
CA GLU A 121 22.26 3.87 13.41
C GLU A 121 22.01 2.35 13.25
N CYS A 122 20.79 2.02 12.87
CA CYS A 122 20.45 0.63 12.57
C CYS A 122 21.33 0.08 11.45
N SER A 123 22.10 -0.96 11.73
CA SER A 123 23.01 -1.60 10.78
C SER A 123 22.31 -2.13 9.53
N HIS A 124 21.00 -2.45 9.64
CA HIS A 124 20.20 -3.01 8.55
C HIS A 124 19.71 -1.95 7.56
N CYS A 125 19.24 -0.80 8.02
CA CYS A 125 18.74 0.29 7.14
C CYS A 125 19.66 1.51 7.10
N LYS A 126 20.75 1.52 7.84
CA LYS A 126 21.73 2.62 7.90
C LYS A 126 21.07 3.97 8.23
N GLY A 127 20.28 4.00 9.28
CA GLY A 127 19.59 5.20 9.74
C GLY A 127 18.28 5.52 9.01
N ALA A 128 18.04 4.97 7.83
CA ALA A 128 16.89 5.34 6.97
C ALA A 128 15.51 4.98 7.54
N GLY A 129 15.43 3.99 8.46
CA GLY A 129 14.16 3.50 9.00
C GLY A 129 13.35 2.61 8.04
N HIS A 130 13.62 2.67 6.76
CA HIS A 130 12.98 1.87 5.71
C HIS A 130 14.02 1.11 4.88
N LEU A 131 13.57 0.07 4.18
CA LEU A 131 14.41 -0.69 3.27
C LEU A 131 14.06 -0.36 1.83
N PRO A 132 15.05 -0.26 0.92
CA PRO A 132 14.78 -0.20 -0.49
C PRO A 132 14.22 -1.54 -1.01
N LEU A 133 13.46 -1.48 -2.11
CA LEU A 133 12.80 -2.65 -2.70
C LEU A 133 13.78 -3.78 -3.04
N GLU A 134 14.99 -3.44 -3.46
CA GLU A 134 16.06 -4.38 -3.80
C GLU A 134 16.46 -5.30 -2.63
N ARG A 135 16.27 -4.83 -1.39
CA ARG A 135 16.51 -5.63 -0.18
C ARG A 135 15.31 -6.45 0.26
N ALA A 136 14.12 -6.03 -0.14
CA ALA A 136 12.88 -6.74 0.15
C ALA A 136 12.65 -7.93 -0.80
N VAL A 137 13.13 -7.81 -2.04
CA VAL A 137 12.93 -8.80 -3.11
C VAL A 137 14.26 -9.39 -3.54
N LYS A 138 14.39 -10.72 -3.40
CA LYS A 138 15.65 -11.43 -3.69
C LYS A 138 15.86 -11.75 -5.17
N SER A 139 14.81 -11.76 -5.98
CA SER A 139 14.84 -12.18 -7.38
C SER A 139 14.07 -11.22 -8.28
N ASN A 140 14.50 -11.10 -9.54
CA ASN A 140 13.78 -10.35 -10.57
C ASN A 140 13.35 -8.94 -10.17
N LEU A 141 14.27 -8.11 -9.71
CA LEU A 141 14.01 -6.73 -9.28
C LEU A 141 13.20 -5.93 -10.30
N LYS A 142 13.49 -6.05 -11.59
CA LYS A 142 12.74 -5.37 -12.67
C LYS A 142 11.25 -5.72 -12.67
N LEU A 143 10.91 -6.97 -12.35
CA LEU A 143 9.51 -7.39 -12.24
C LEU A 143 8.86 -6.79 -10.98
N ALA A 144 9.58 -6.76 -9.87
CA ALA A 144 9.12 -6.15 -8.62
C ALA A 144 8.91 -4.65 -8.74
N GLU A 145 9.82 -3.93 -9.36
CA GLU A 145 9.69 -2.50 -9.68
C GLU A 145 8.47 -2.22 -10.54
N TRP A 146 8.29 -3.02 -11.60
CA TRP A 146 7.11 -2.88 -12.45
C TRP A 146 5.81 -3.13 -11.66
N LEU A 147 5.79 -4.13 -10.77
CA LEU A 147 4.64 -4.39 -9.90
C LEU A 147 4.37 -3.21 -8.98
N ALA A 148 5.38 -2.69 -8.30
CA ALA A 148 5.23 -1.53 -7.41
C ALA A 148 4.65 -0.32 -8.14
N LEU A 149 5.18 0.02 -9.32
CA LEU A 149 4.64 1.09 -10.18
C LEU A 149 3.19 0.81 -10.63
N LYS A 150 2.85 -0.46 -10.90
CA LYS A 150 1.48 -0.82 -11.26
C LYS A 150 0.51 -0.66 -10.09
N LEU A 151 0.94 -0.99 -8.87
CA LEU A 151 0.15 -0.77 -7.65
C LEU A 151 -0.08 0.73 -7.41
N ASP A 152 0.97 1.57 -7.53
CA ASP A 152 0.85 3.03 -7.42
C ASP A 152 -0.10 3.60 -8.47
N SER A 153 0.00 3.16 -9.72
CA SER A 153 -0.88 3.60 -10.80
C SER A 153 -2.35 3.23 -10.55
N SER A 154 -2.60 2.01 -10.07
CA SER A 154 -3.96 1.54 -9.79
C SER A 154 -4.58 2.30 -8.61
N MET A 155 -3.82 2.52 -7.55
CA MET A 155 -4.25 3.33 -6.41
C MET A 155 -4.44 4.79 -6.81
N GLY A 156 -3.52 5.37 -7.59
CA GLY A 156 -3.62 6.75 -8.08
C GLY A 156 -4.87 6.99 -8.93
N ALA A 157 -5.23 6.04 -9.79
CA ALA A 157 -6.46 6.10 -10.57
C ALA A 157 -7.72 6.10 -9.69
N PHE A 158 -7.74 5.27 -8.64
CA PHE A 158 -8.83 5.27 -7.66
C PHE A 158 -8.94 6.62 -6.94
N ILE A 159 -7.83 7.15 -6.43
CA ILE A 159 -7.79 8.42 -5.71
C ILE A 159 -8.27 9.56 -6.60
N ALA A 160 -7.81 9.62 -7.85
CA ALA A 160 -8.24 10.64 -8.82
C ALA A 160 -9.74 10.54 -9.10
N SER A 161 -10.28 9.33 -9.30
CA SER A 161 -11.71 9.11 -9.51
C SER A 161 -12.54 9.51 -8.30
N ALA A 162 -12.11 9.16 -7.09
CA ALA A 162 -12.81 9.55 -5.85
C ALA A 162 -12.81 11.07 -5.64
N ARG A 163 -11.67 11.74 -5.92
CA ARG A 163 -11.57 13.19 -5.81
C ARG A 163 -12.49 13.89 -6.81
N ASN A 164 -12.50 13.46 -8.05
CA ASN A 164 -13.40 14.05 -9.06
C ASN A 164 -14.87 13.89 -8.66
N ALA A 165 -15.24 12.77 -8.03
CA ALA A 165 -16.59 12.56 -7.53
C ALA A 165 -16.95 13.49 -6.37
N THR A 166 -15.99 13.89 -5.50
CA THR A 166 -16.23 14.85 -4.41
C THR A 166 -16.28 16.30 -4.90
N GLU A 167 -15.64 16.65 -6.03
CA GLU A 167 -15.64 17.99 -6.61
C GLU A 167 -16.94 18.29 -7.42
N THR A 168 -17.74 17.26 -7.69
CA THR A 168 -18.96 17.37 -8.50
C THR A 168 -20.20 17.64 -7.63
N TYR A 169 -20.05 17.63 -6.31
CA TYR A 169 -21.07 17.99 -5.32
C TYR A 169 -20.79 19.36 -4.71
#